data_c6bc6ead2ce4a49f3fdbb7272a50ed23
#
_entry.id   c6bc6ead2ce4a49f3fdbb7272a50ed23
#
_cell.length_a   1.000
_cell.length_b   1.000
_cell.length_c   1.000
_cell.angle_alpha   90.00
_cell.angle_beta   90.00
_cell.angle_gamma   90.00
#
_symmetry.space_group_name_H-M   'P 1'
#
loop_
_entity.id
_entity.type
_entity.pdbx_description
1 polymer ?
#
loop_
_entity_poly.entity_id
_entity_poly.type
_entity_poly.pdbx_seq_one_letter_code
_entity_poly.pdbx_strand_id
1 'polypeptide(L)'
;MNETLSRENAAAARFAGKNVALIHPAWHSCGTYRSVVGQIAAYRAFGARVFPIAISVDPGYSPERRWIWRSYIEATPELDAGERYFGGVPFHVYADPRFLRDVVWPYIHGDQAKIRAGSAARARISAEVANVEFDYIHCNHFFLMPIATRLAKGRAPIALDSHDLQARQFILMNKDMPWLRPRATVESMWAQELSLMRGADLLFHVNDEENDEFQKFLPEKAHALLYPAGPETATGPGGPDIVIVASFNTANIESVIWFLREVAPHAKDVSVKIVGNVDAGVRSRAPDEFEKYKSWFLGRVDDLDAVYANTRLALLPTISGSGLSIKTLEAFASGLPIIATTHALRGMSAEAAALEGVVVVDEPEAFARALRETAKGPIPTTAQRQASAARAYYEANFSLRAYERNLASLVAPLLARSR
;
A
#
# COMPACT_ATOMS: atom_id res chain seq x y z
N MET A 1 15.46 26.71 -7.14
CA MET A 1 15.79 25.35 -7.65
C MET A 1 17.11 24.81 -7.10
N ASN A 2 18.23 25.54 -7.15
CA ASN A 2 19.54 25.04 -6.66
C ASN A 2 19.61 24.82 -5.13
N GLU A 3 18.95 25.66 -4.32
CA GLU A 3 19.02 25.55 -2.85
C GLU A 3 18.20 24.39 -2.28
N THR A 4 17.06 24.09 -2.88
CA THR A 4 16.21 22.96 -2.54
C THR A 4 16.91 21.64 -2.86
N LEU A 5 17.47 21.50 -4.06
CA LEU A 5 18.27 20.32 -4.47
C LEU A 5 19.49 20.11 -3.57
N SER A 6 20.13 21.19 -3.12
CA SER A 6 21.26 21.12 -2.19
C SER A 6 20.83 20.58 -0.81
N ARG A 7 19.68 20.99 -0.29
CA ARG A 7 19.12 20.50 0.99
C ARG A 7 18.67 19.03 0.90
N GLU A 8 18.06 18.65 -0.19
CA GLU A 8 17.63 17.26 -0.46
C GLU A 8 18.84 16.32 -0.48
N ASN A 9 19.88 16.67 -1.22
CA ASN A 9 21.12 15.91 -1.29
C ASN A 9 21.83 15.83 0.07
N ALA A 10 21.81 16.90 0.86
CA ALA A 10 22.37 16.92 2.22
C ALA A 10 21.56 16.03 3.19
N ALA A 11 20.24 15.93 3.02
CA ALA A 11 19.39 15.05 3.81
C ALA A 11 19.68 13.57 3.48
N ALA A 12 19.72 13.22 2.20
CA ALA A 12 20.05 11.87 1.72
C ALA A 12 21.46 11.44 2.15
N ALA A 13 22.45 12.33 2.09
CA ALA A 13 23.83 12.05 2.49
C ALA A 13 23.99 11.63 3.96
N ARG A 14 23.03 11.95 4.83
CA ARG A 14 23.04 11.52 6.25
C ARG A 14 22.86 10.01 6.42
N PHE A 15 22.35 9.32 5.41
CA PHE A 15 22.16 7.86 5.42
C PHE A 15 23.40 7.10 4.94
N ALA A 16 24.37 7.76 4.32
CA ALA A 16 25.55 7.10 3.75
C ALA A 16 26.29 6.28 4.82
N GLY A 17 26.43 4.97 4.58
CA GLY A 17 27.07 4.02 5.48
C GLY A 17 26.26 3.65 6.74
N LYS A 18 25.06 4.20 6.96
CA LYS A 18 24.20 3.90 8.09
C LYS A 18 23.54 2.54 7.97
N ASN A 19 23.43 1.81 9.08
CA ASN A 19 22.70 0.56 9.17
C ASN A 19 21.22 0.84 9.43
N VAL A 20 20.37 0.52 8.46
CA VAL A 20 18.92 0.71 8.52
C VAL A 20 18.23 -0.65 8.63
N ALA A 21 17.55 -0.92 9.74
CA ALA A 21 16.63 -2.06 9.82
C ALA A 21 15.31 -1.68 9.17
N LEU A 22 14.86 -2.46 8.21
CA LEU A 22 13.54 -2.31 7.61
C LEU A 22 12.69 -3.53 7.96
N ILE A 23 11.81 -3.35 8.95
CA ILE A 23 11.00 -4.43 9.52
C ILE A 23 9.64 -4.42 8.84
N HIS A 24 9.22 -5.56 8.31
CA HIS A 24 7.95 -5.67 7.60
C HIS A 24 7.31 -7.06 7.77
N PRO A 25 5.97 -7.18 7.65
CA PRO A 25 5.35 -8.50 7.63
C PRO A 25 5.78 -9.28 6.38
N ALA A 26 5.88 -10.60 6.50
CA ALA A 26 6.21 -11.50 5.39
C ALA A 26 5.02 -11.66 4.42
N TRP A 27 4.48 -10.54 3.99
CA TRP A 27 3.40 -10.48 3.00
C TRP A 27 3.96 -10.22 1.61
N HIS A 28 3.27 -10.70 0.60
CA HIS A 28 3.58 -10.48 -0.80
C HIS A 28 2.29 -10.14 -1.58
N SER A 29 2.45 -9.63 -2.79
CA SER A 29 1.32 -9.32 -3.69
C SER A 29 0.27 -8.36 -3.11
N CYS A 30 0.69 -7.44 -2.23
CA CYS A 30 -0.15 -6.43 -1.58
C CYS A 30 0.50 -5.06 -1.57
N GLY A 31 -0.27 -4.03 -1.18
CA GLY A 31 0.22 -2.65 -1.10
C GLY A 31 1.42 -2.48 -0.17
N THR A 32 1.37 -3.11 1.02
CA THR A 32 2.50 -3.09 1.98
C THR A 32 3.80 -3.60 1.35
N TYR A 33 3.75 -4.72 0.60
CA TYR A 33 4.94 -5.26 -0.05
C TYR A 33 5.52 -4.28 -1.07
N ARG A 34 4.68 -3.64 -1.89
CA ARG A 34 5.13 -2.62 -2.85
C ARG A 34 5.78 -1.42 -2.14
N SER A 35 5.21 -0.95 -1.03
CA SER A 35 5.81 0.11 -0.21
C SER A 35 7.19 -0.31 0.30
N VAL A 36 7.33 -1.54 0.80
CA VAL A 36 8.61 -2.09 1.29
C VAL A 36 9.68 -2.11 0.21
N VAL A 37 9.34 -2.52 -1.02
CA VAL A 37 10.28 -2.50 -2.15
C VAL A 37 10.75 -1.07 -2.44
N GLY A 38 9.83 -0.10 -2.47
CA GLY A 38 10.16 1.32 -2.62
C GLY A 38 11.03 1.87 -1.49
N GLN A 39 10.75 1.49 -0.25
CA GLN A 39 11.54 1.87 0.94
C GLN A 39 12.98 1.36 0.84
N ILE A 40 13.15 0.08 0.46
CA ILE A 40 14.49 -0.52 0.27
C ILE A 40 15.26 0.23 -0.82
N ALA A 41 14.62 0.48 -1.97
CA ALA A 41 15.24 1.20 -3.08
C ALA A 41 15.69 2.60 -2.65
N ALA A 42 14.84 3.34 -1.95
CA ALA A 42 15.14 4.69 -1.47
C ALA A 42 16.34 4.70 -0.50
N TYR A 43 16.34 3.85 0.53
CA TYR A 43 17.47 3.81 1.47
C TYR A 43 18.78 3.38 0.81
N ARG A 44 18.74 2.46 -0.15
CA ARG A 44 19.92 2.09 -0.93
C ARG A 44 20.43 3.25 -1.80
N ALA A 45 19.54 3.99 -2.44
CA ALA A 45 19.89 5.19 -3.21
C ALA A 45 20.57 6.26 -2.33
N PHE A 46 20.27 6.33 -1.03
CA PHE A 46 20.94 7.19 -0.06
C PHE A 46 22.30 6.66 0.41
N GLY A 47 22.72 5.47 -0.03
CA GLY A 47 23.97 4.84 0.38
C GLY A 47 23.90 4.15 1.75
N ALA A 48 22.71 3.86 2.27
CA ALA A 48 22.53 3.11 3.50
C ALA A 48 22.76 1.61 3.28
N ARG A 49 23.19 0.92 4.35
CA ARG A 49 23.18 -0.54 4.43
C ARG A 49 21.80 -0.97 4.95
N VAL A 50 20.97 -1.49 4.07
CA VAL A 50 19.59 -1.86 4.40
C VAL A 50 19.52 -3.33 4.81
N PHE A 51 18.82 -3.60 5.90
CA PHE A 51 18.55 -4.92 6.43
C PHE A 51 17.03 -5.19 6.37
N PRO A 52 16.51 -5.72 5.26
CA PRO A 52 15.10 -6.07 5.15
C PRO A 52 14.79 -7.31 6.00
N ILE A 53 13.93 -7.17 7.00
CA ILE A 53 13.59 -8.23 7.95
C ILE A 53 12.12 -8.59 7.79
N ALA A 54 11.85 -9.69 7.09
CA ALA A 54 10.51 -10.22 6.89
C ALA A 54 10.05 -11.00 8.12
N ILE A 55 8.92 -10.62 8.70
CA ILE A 55 8.38 -11.23 9.92
C ILE A 55 7.11 -12.02 9.60
N SER A 56 7.09 -13.31 9.91
CA SER A 56 5.85 -14.06 10.02
C SER A 56 5.37 -14.05 11.47
N VAL A 57 4.14 -13.61 11.66
CA VAL A 57 3.45 -13.65 12.97
C VAL A 57 2.70 -14.96 13.17
N ASP A 58 2.67 -15.83 12.18
CA ASP A 58 2.04 -17.15 12.27
C ASP A 58 2.96 -18.11 13.03
N PRO A 59 2.41 -18.89 13.99
CA PRO A 59 3.19 -19.88 14.72
C PRO A 59 3.75 -20.98 13.81
N GLY A 60 4.97 -21.42 14.12
CA GLY A 60 5.66 -22.46 13.35
C GLY A 60 6.75 -21.94 12.43
N TYR A 61 6.80 -20.65 12.19
CA TYR A 61 7.89 -20.04 11.45
C TYR A 61 9.13 -19.89 12.34
N SER A 62 10.27 -20.27 11.82
CA SER A 62 11.57 -20.08 12.47
C SER A 62 12.55 -19.53 11.45
N PRO A 63 13.36 -18.50 11.79
CA PRO A 63 14.32 -17.91 10.87
C PRO A 63 15.39 -18.91 10.39
N GLU A 64 15.71 -19.94 11.21
CA GLU A 64 16.71 -20.94 10.89
C GLU A 64 16.23 -21.99 9.86
N ARG A 65 14.91 -22.13 9.72
CA ARG A 65 14.30 -23.12 8.82
C ARG A 65 13.98 -22.49 7.46
N ARG A 66 14.99 -22.21 6.64
CA ARG A 66 14.83 -21.53 5.35
C ARG A 66 13.82 -22.17 4.39
N TRP A 67 13.60 -23.48 4.47
CA TRP A 67 12.62 -24.18 3.64
C TRP A 67 11.17 -23.71 3.86
N ILE A 68 10.82 -23.24 5.07
CA ILE A 68 9.50 -22.68 5.38
C ILE A 68 9.29 -21.35 4.63
N TRP A 69 10.36 -20.61 4.36
CA TRP A 69 10.34 -19.32 3.69
C TRP A 69 10.37 -19.42 2.16
N ARG A 70 10.47 -20.64 1.61
CA ARG A 70 10.61 -20.85 0.17
C ARG A 70 9.51 -20.16 -0.64
N SER A 71 8.25 -20.34 -0.26
CA SER A 71 7.11 -19.73 -0.96
C SER A 71 7.17 -18.19 -0.92
N TYR A 72 7.56 -17.61 0.21
CA TYR A 72 7.75 -16.16 0.32
C TYR A 72 8.93 -15.68 -0.55
N ILE A 73 10.03 -16.39 -0.56
CA ILE A 73 11.21 -16.07 -1.36
C ILE A 73 10.87 -16.08 -2.85
N GLU A 74 10.17 -17.11 -3.31
CA GLU A 74 9.75 -17.26 -4.71
C GLU A 74 8.72 -16.19 -5.12
N ALA A 75 7.87 -15.76 -4.20
CA ALA A 75 6.86 -14.72 -4.45
C ALA A 75 7.39 -13.28 -4.36
N THR A 76 8.65 -13.08 -3.96
CA THR A 76 9.25 -11.75 -3.75
C THR A 76 10.59 -11.62 -4.49
N PRO A 77 10.63 -11.80 -5.82
CA PRO A 77 11.87 -11.78 -6.59
C PRO A 77 12.60 -10.43 -6.58
N GLU A 78 11.87 -9.32 -6.35
CA GLU A 78 12.43 -7.97 -6.30
C GLU A 78 13.33 -7.73 -5.08
N LEU A 79 13.18 -8.56 -4.03
CA LEU A 79 14.07 -8.52 -2.89
C LEU A 79 15.29 -9.39 -3.18
N ASP A 80 16.49 -8.81 -3.07
CA ASP A 80 17.73 -9.54 -3.31
C ASP A 80 17.87 -10.73 -2.34
N ALA A 81 18.16 -11.90 -2.89
CA ALA A 81 18.25 -13.15 -2.13
C ALA A 81 19.37 -13.15 -1.08
N GLY A 82 20.44 -12.39 -1.31
CA GLY A 82 21.61 -12.31 -0.42
C GLY A 82 21.41 -11.44 0.82
N GLU A 83 20.40 -10.57 0.82
CA GLU A 83 20.18 -9.55 1.84
C GLU A 83 18.84 -9.69 2.55
N ARG A 84 18.21 -10.86 2.50
CA ARG A 84 16.95 -11.15 3.19
C ARG A 84 17.21 -11.73 4.56
N TYR A 85 16.57 -11.13 5.55
CA TYR A 85 16.57 -11.63 6.91
C TYR A 85 15.15 -12.01 7.33
N PHE A 86 15.04 -12.97 8.23
CA PHE A 86 13.75 -13.53 8.61
C PHE A 86 13.55 -13.44 10.13
N GLY A 87 12.29 -13.29 10.51
CA GLY A 87 11.85 -13.44 11.88
C GLY A 87 10.53 -14.18 11.94
N GLY A 88 10.34 -15.00 12.94
CA GLY A 88 9.12 -15.77 13.06
C GLY A 88 8.92 -16.39 14.43
N VAL A 89 7.73 -16.92 14.64
CA VAL A 89 7.26 -17.49 15.91
C VAL A 89 7.53 -18.99 15.93
N PRO A 90 8.52 -19.48 16.69
CA PRO A 90 8.86 -20.91 16.71
C PRO A 90 7.79 -21.72 17.47
N PHE A 91 7.66 -23.00 17.13
CA PHE A 91 6.62 -23.89 17.71
C PHE A 91 6.65 -24.01 19.24
N HIS A 92 7.83 -23.95 19.85
CA HIS A 92 7.93 -24.11 21.31
C HIS A 92 7.24 -22.99 22.10
N VAL A 93 6.87 -21.85 21.48
CA VAL A 93 6.11 -20.79 22.14
C VAL A 93 4.72 -21.22 22.58
N TYR A 94 4.15 -22.28 22.02
CA TYR A 94 2.90 -22.86 22.48
C TYR A 94 2.96 -23.38 23.94
N ALA A 95 4.15 -23.71 24.42
CA ALA A 95 4.38 -24.10 25.80
C ALA A 95 4.56 -22.89 26.76
N ASP A 96 4.64 -21.66 26.25
CA ASP A 96 4.75 -20.45 27.07
C ASP A 96 3.36 -20.02 27.56
N PRO A 97 3.10 -19.98 28.88
CA PRO A 97 1.81 -19.50 29.42
C PRO A 97 1.45 -18.07 28.94
N ARG A 98 2.45 -17.23 28.67
CA ARG A 98 2.24 -15.89 28.13
C ARG A 98 1.66 -15.93 26.72
N PHE A 99 2.01 -16.95 25.93
CA PHE A 99 1.44 -17.13 24.59
C PHE A 99 -0.07 -17.43 24.70
N LEU A 100 -0.47 -18.24 25.66
CA LEU A 100 -1.90 -18.51 25.91
C LEU A 100 -2.67 -17.22 26.23
N ARG A 101 -2.09 -16.37 27.08
CA ARG A 101 -2.73 -15.10 27.49
C ARG A 101 -2.75 -14.09 26.34
N ASP A 102 -1.62 -13.91 25.61
CA ASP A 102 -1.42 -12.77 24.73
C ASP A 102 -1.77 -13.09 23.27
N VAL A 103 -1.95 -14.36 22.91
CA VAL A 103 -2.29 -14.80 21.56
C VAL A 103 -3.53 -15.70 21.55
N VAL A 104 -3.54 -16.79 22.31
CA VAL A 104 -4.64 -17.77 22.24
C VAL A 104 -5.94 -17.20 22.80
N TRP A 105 -5.89 -16.50 23.93
CA TRP A 105 -7.07 -15.85 24.50
C TRP A 105 -7.63 -14.76 23.57
N PRO A 106 -6.84 -13.82 23.04
CA PRO A 106 -7.27 -12.89 22.00
C PRO A 106 -7.83 -13.58 20.75
N TYR A 107 -7.26 -14.73 20.35
CA TYR A 107 -7.76 -15.51 19.22
C TYR A 107 -9.19 -15.98 19.43
N ILE A 108 -9.51 -16.51 20.62
CA ILE A 108 -10.89 -16.93 20.95
C ILE A 108 -11.89 -15.76 20.78
N HIS A 109 -11.45 -14.53 21.03
CA HIS A 109 -12.28 -13.33 20.99
C HIS A 109 -12.18 -12.53 19.68
N GLY A 110 -11.36 -12.97 18.71
CA GLY A 110 -11.20 -12.28 17.43
C GLY A 110 -10.42 -10.96 17.51
N ASP A 111 -9.55 -10.77 18.54
CA ASP A 111 -8.74 -9.57 18.70
C ASP A 111 -7.45 -9.67 17.84
N GLN A 112 -7.58 -9.37 16.57
CA GLN A 112 -6.49 -9.43 15.59
C GLN A 112 -5.30 -8.56 15.98
N ALA A 113 -5.53 -7.41 16.60
CA ALA A 113 -4.48 -6.50 17.02
C ALA A 113 -3.57 -7.15 18.09
N LYS A 114 -4.17 -7.75 19.12
CA LYS A 114 -3.43 -8.46 20.18
C LYS A 114 -2.79 -9.75 19.67
N ILE A 115 -3.49 -10.51 18.84
CA ILE A 115 -2.95 -11.76 18.25
C ILE A 115 -1.62 -11.44 17.52
N ARG A 116 -1.63 -10.47 16.61
CA ARG A 116 -0.45 -10.12 15.81
C ARG A 116 0.67 -9.52 16.67
N ALA A 117 0.35 -8.59 17.55
CA ALA A 117 1.32 -7.97 18.45
C ALA A 117 1.93 -8.99 19.44
N GLY A 118 1.10 -9.85 20.02
CA GLY A 118 1.54 -10.91 20.93
C GLY A 118 2.43 -11.95 20.25
N SER A 119 2.12 -12.31 19.02
CA SER A 119 2.95 -13.18 18.18
C SER A 119 4.29 -12.49 17.83
N ALA A 120 4.26 -11.24 17.37
CA ALA A 120 5.46 -10.48 17.04
C ALA A 120 6.40 -10.32 18.24
N ALA A 121 5.85 -10.08 19.45
CA ALA A 121 6.64 -9.99 20.67
C ALA A 121 7.47 -11.26 20.95
N ARG A 122 7.03 -12.41 20.44
CA ARG A 122 7.68 -13.73 20.63
C ARG A 122 8.45 -14.20 19.40
N ALA A 123 8.40 -13.44 18.31
CA ALA A 123 9.17 -13.79 17.12
C ALA A 123 10.67 -13.75 17.43
N ARG A 124 11.38 -14.78 17.00
CA ARG A 124 12.85 -14.79 16.94
C ARG A 124 13.28 -14.18 15.61
N ILE A 125 14.41 -13.53 15.64
CA ILE A 125 15.04 -12.93 14.46
C ILE A 125 16.32 -13.70 14.17
N SER A 126 16.69 -13.83 12.90
CA SER A 126 17.94 -14.46 12.50
C SER A 126 19.14 -13.85 13.23
N ALA A 127 20.06 -14.69 13.68
CA ALA A 127 21.20 -14.27 14.48
C ALA A 127 22.09 -13.25 13.77
N GLU A 128 22.12 -13.30 12.46
CA GLU A 128 22.90 -12.39 11.58
C GLU A 128 22.52 -10.91 11.79
N VAL A 129 21.25 -10.62 12.08
CA VAL A 129 20.76 -9.24 12.31
C VAL A 129 20.50 -8.92 13.78
N ALA A 130 20.30 -9.93 14.63
CA ALA A 130 20.00 -9.69 16.05
C ALA A 130 21.12 -8.92 16.79
N ASN A 131 22.37 -9.06 16.33
CA ASN A 131 23.55 -8.44 16.90
C ASN A 131 24.00 -7.15 16.17
N VAL A 132 23.34 -6.79 15.06
CA VAL A 132 23.66 -5.55 14.35
C VAL A 132 23.27 -4.35 15.21
N GLU A 133 24.14 -3.36 15.27
CA GLU A 133 23.79 -2.04 15.78
C GLU A 133 23.20 -1.22 14.66
N PHE A 134 21.93 -0.85 14.81
CA PHE A 134 21.22 -0.04 13.86
C PHE A 134 21.31 1.43 14.20
N ASP A 135 21.47 2.27 13.19
CA ASP A 135 21.42 3.72 13.32
C ASP A 135 19.97 4.23 13.23
N TYR A 136 19.09 3.45 12.57
CA TYR A 136 17.69 3.80 12.35
C TYR A 136 16.86 2.54 12.08
N ILE A 137 15.60 2.57 12.51
CA ILE A 137 14.62 1.50 12.26
C ILE A 137 13.40 2.07 11.56
N HIS A 138 13.07 1.52 10.41
CA HIS A 138 11.81 1.71 9.71
C HIS A 138 10.93 0.49 9.95
N CYS A 139 9.84 0.66 10.69
CA CYS A 139 8.90 -0.37 11.05
C CYS A 139 7.63 -0.24 10.22
N ASN A 140 7.20 -1.30 9.56
CA ASN A 140 5.94 -1.35 8.84
C ASN A 140 4.90 -2.09 9.67
N HIS A 141 3.78 -1.45 9.95
CA HIS A 141 2.68 -1.87 10.82
C HIS A 141 2.97 -1.90 12.32
N PHE A 142 2.03 -1.39 13.08
CA PHE A 142 2.11 -1.24 14.54
C PHE A 142 2.40 -2.54 15.29
N PHE A 143 1.88 -3.67 14.82
CA PHE A 143 2.06 -4.95 15.50
C PHE A 143 3.49 -5.50 15.47
N LEU A 144 4.37 -4.93 14.62
CA LEU A 144 5.81 -5.24 14.59
C LEU A 144 6.65 -4.36 15.53
N MET A 145 6.05 -3.35 16.15
CA MET A 145 6.73 -2.48 17.12
C MET A 145 7.46 -3.23 18.26
N PRO A 146 6.96 -4.36 18.80
CA PRO A 146 7.73 -5.13 19.78
C PRO A 146 9.09 -5.60 19.27
N ILE A 147 9.21 -5.90 17.98
CA ILE A 147 10.49 -6.26 17.35
C ILE A 147 11.34 -5.02 17.14
N ALA A 148 10.76 -3.93 16.61
CA ALA A 148 11.45 -2.67 16.39
C ALA A 148 12.07 -2.15 17.68
N THR A 149 11.31 -2.11 18.77
CA THR A 149 11.80 -1.67 20.09
C THR A 149 12.95 -2.55 20.60
N ARG A 150 12.85 -3.87 20.40
CA ARG A 150 13.92 -4.80 20.81
C ARG A 150 15.22 -4.57 20.01
N LEU A 151 15.11 -4.34 18.69
CA LEU A 151 16.28 -4.06 17.83
C LEU A 151 16.86 -2.66 18.06
N ALA A 152 16.03 -1.69 18.39
CA ALA A 152 16.49 -0.32 18.69
C ALA A 152 17.40 -0.27 19.91
N LYS A 153 17.28 -1.20 20.87
CA LYS A 153 18.07 -1.26 22.12
C LYS A 153 18.08 0.07 22.88
N GLY A 154 17.03 0.88 22.70
CA GLY A 154 16.94 2.24 23.30
C GLY A 154 17.87 3.29 22.70
N ARG A 155 18.51 3.01 21.55
CA ARG A 155 19.49 3.90 20.89
C ARG A 155 19.03 4.38 19.53
N ALA A 156 18.61 3.45 18.66
CA ALA A 156 18.17 3.80 17.32
C ALA A 156 16.76 4.40 17.33
N PRO A 157 16.52 5.52 16.66
CA PRO A 157 15.18 6.05 16.49
C PRO A 157 14.34 5.12 15.60
N ILE A 158 13.04 5.10 15.87
CA ILE A 158 12.06 4.27 15.16
C ILE A 158 11.07 5.16 14.44
N ALA A 159 10.97 5.04 13.12
CA ALA A 159 9.79 5.49 12.40
C ALA A 159 8.86 4.32 12.11
N LEU A 160 7.57 4.56 12.25
CA LEU A 160 6.52 3.58 12.00
C LEU A 160 5.64 4.05 10.86
N ASP A 161 5.53 3.21 9.82
CA ASP A 161 4.54 3.38 8.75
C ASP A 161 3.24 2.68 9.17
N SER A 162 2.13 3.45 9.30
CA SER A 162 0.84 2.94 9.75
C SER A 162 0.17 2.06 8.71
N HIS A 163 0.36 2.34 7.43
CA HIS A 163 -0.26 1.76 6.24
C HIS A 163 -1.77 1.94 6.14
N ASP A 164 -2.52 1.80 7.23
CA ASP A 164 -3.97 1.91 7.32
C ASP A 164 -4.39 2.03 8.79
N LEU A 165 -5.64 2.41 9.03
CA LEU A 165 -6.35 2.24 10.31
C LEU A 165 -6.64 0.74 10.52
N GLN A 166 -5.64 -0.01 10.99
CA GLN A 166 -5.68 -1.48 11.03
C GLN A 166 -6.83 -2.04 11.87
N ALA A 167 -7.23 -1.35 12.93
CA ALA A 167 -8.39 -1.77 13.75
C ALA A 167 -9.68 -1.86 12.92
N ARG A 168 -9.90 -0.92 11.99
CA ARG A 168 -11.06 -0.96 11.07
C ARG A 168 -10.95 -2.12 10.09
N GLN A 169 -9.77 -2.38 9.56
CA GLN A 169 -9.51 -3.51 8.64
C GLN A 169 -9.76 -4.85 9.35
N PHE A 170 -9.28 -5.01 10.57
CA PHE A 170 -9.41 -6.26 11.33
C PHE A 170 -10.87 -6.61 11.63
N ILE A 171 -11.72 -5.63 11.92
CA ILE A 171 -13.15 -5.88 12.11
C ILE A 171 -13.82 -6.35 10.82
N LEU A 172 -13.45 -5.78 9.67
CA LEU A 172 -13.97 -6.24 8.38
C LEU A 172 -13.52 -7.68 8.09
N MET A 173 -12.26 -8.00 8.32
CA MET A 173 -11.73 -9.37 8.17
C MET A 173 -12.41 -10.37 9.12
N ASN A 174 -12.76 -9.94 10.33
CA ASN A 174 -13.40 -10.80 11.33
C ASN A 174 -14.79 -11.31 10.92
N LYS A 175 -15.50 -10.63 10.01
CA LYS A 175 -16.83 -11.03 9.55
C LYS A 175 -16.83 -12.40 8.88
N ASP A 176 -15.74 -12.77 8.22
CA ASP A 176 -15.62 -13.99 7.44
C ASP A 176 -14.87 -15.11 8.21
N MET A 177 -14.49 -14.85 9.48
CA MET A 177 -13.68 -15.78 10.27
C MET A 177 -14.53 -16.55 11.29
N PRO A 178 -14.28 -17.88 11.47
CA PRO A 178 -15.05 -18.71 12.41
C PRO A 178 -14.55 -18.55 13.84
N TRP A 179 -14.73 -17.38 14.43
CA TRP A 179 -14.34 -17.11 15.82
C TRP A 179 -15.24 -17.85 16.81
N LEU A 180 -14.63 -18.38 17.88
CA LEU A 180 -15.38 -19.13 18.89
C LEU A 180 -16.31 -18.22 19.72
N ARG A 181 -15.85 -17.05 20.12
CA ARG A 181 -16.60 -16.06 20.92
C ARG A 181 -16.17 -14.64 20.55
N PRO A 182 -16.57 -14.11 19.40
CA PRO A 182 -16.13 -12.79 18.99
C PRO A 182 -16.62 -11.71 19.97
N ARG A 183 -15.68 -11.02 20.61
CA ARG A 183 -15.93 -9.92 21.56
C ARG A 183 -15.08 -8.70 21.28
N ALA A 184 -14.06 -8.84 20.42
CA ALA A 184 -13.21 -7.72 20.08
C ALA A 184 -14.00 -6.67 19.31
N THR A 185 -13.80 -5.42 19.69
CA THR A 185 -14.41 -4.24 19.06
C THR A 185 -13.35 -3.42 18.35
N VAL A 186 -13.77 -2.49 17.49
CA VAL A 186 -12.85 -1.52 16.86
C VAL A 186 -12.08 -0.77 17.95
N GLU A 187 -12.77 -0.32 19.01
CA GLU A 187 -12.16 0.46 20.09
C GLU A 187 -11.09 -0.33 20.85
N SER A 188 -11.35 -1.64 21.11
CA SER A 188 -10.35 -2.48 21.80
C SER A 188 -9.09 -2.71 20.95
N MET A 189 -9.25 -2.93 19.65
CA MET A 189 -8.14 -3.10 18.70
C MET A 189 -7.42 -1.76 18.47
N TRP A 190 -8.16 -0.67 18.38
CA TRP A 190 -7.65 0.68 18.26
C TRP A 190 -6.78 1.07 19.46
N ALA A 191 -7.26 0.81 20.70
CA ALA A 191 -6.47 1.05 21.91
C ALA A 191 -5.13 0.29 21.90
N GLN A 192 -5.11 -0.95 21.40
CA GLN A 192 -3.89 -1.75 21.25
C GLN A 192 -2.95 -1.14 20.20
N GLU A 193 -3.48 -0.73 19.06
CA GLU A 193 -2.75 -0.09 17.98
C GLU A 193 -2.07 1.20 18.47
N LEU A 194 -2.84 2.13 19.05
CA LEU A 194 -2.32 3.37 19.61
C LEU A 194 -1.26 3.14 20.71
N SER A 195 -1.48 2.14 21.58
CA SER A 195 -0.53 1.81 22.64
C SER A 195 0.86 1.44 22.10
N LEU A 196 0.92 0.69 21.00
CA LEU A 196 2.18 0.29 20.37
C LEU A 196 2.80 1.42 19.55
N MET A 197 1.98 2.22 18.86
CA MET A 197 2.43 3.36 18.07
C MET A 197 3.16 4.41 18.93
N ARG A 198 2.81 4.55 20.22
CA ARG A 198 3.53 5.43 21.16
C ARG A 198 5.01 5.11 21.29
N GLY A 199 5.43 3.91 20.95
CA GLY A 199 6.86 3.50 20.96
C GLY A 199 7.67 4.06 19.80
N ALA A 200 7.06 4.65 18.78
CA ALA A 200 7.76 5.25 17.64
C ALA A 200 8.14 6.71 17.92
N ASP A 201 9.23 7.17 17.30
CA ASP A 201 9.67 8.58 17.33
C ASP A 201 8.99 9.42 16.25
N LEU A 202 8.61 8.78 15.13
CA LEU A 202 7.91 9.39 14.00
C LEU A 202 6.88 8.41 13.45
N LEU A 203 5.70 8.90 13.14
CA LEU A 203 4.61 8.15 12.52
C LEU A 203 4.41 8.64 11.09
N PHE A 204 4.52 7.73 10.12
CA PHE A 204 4.18 7.96 8.74
C PHE A 204 2.75 7.54 8.45
N HIS A 205 2.04 8.36 7.71
CA HIS A 205 0.68 8.10 7.25
C HIS A 205 0.61 8.21 5.73
N VAL A 206 -0.19 7.36 5.12
CA VAL A 206 -0.29 7.25 3.66
C VAL A 206 -1.36 8.17 3.04
N ASN A 207 -2.14 8.86 3.88
CA ASN A 207 -3.13 9.84 3.44
C ASN A 207 -3.46 10.84 4.56
N ASP A 208 -4.10 11.97 4.18
CA ASP A 208 -4.45 13.05 5.10
C ASP A 208 -5.49 12.62 6.14
N GLU A 209 -6.50 11.81 5.77
CA GLU A 209 -7.56 11.35 6.68
C GLU A 209 -6.97 10.56 7.85
N GLU A 210 -6.06 9.63 7.56
CA GLU A 210 -5.38 8.85 8.59
C GLU A 210 -4.45 9.70 9.44
N ASN A 211 -3.68 10.59 8.80
CA ASN A 211 -2.82 11.52 9.50
C ASN A 211 -3.60 12.36 10.53
N ASP A 212 -4.73 12.93 10.12
CA ASP A 212 -5.60 13.72 10.97
C ASP A 212 -6.23 12.89 12.10
N GLU A 213 -6.64 11.66 11.80
CA GLU A 213 -7.23 10.77 12.79
C GLU A 213 -6.20 10.35 13.84
N PHE A 214 -4.99 9.93 13.44
CA PHE A 214 -3.95 9.56 14.40
C PHE A 214 -3.44 10.76 15.22
N GLN A 215 -3.36 11.95 14.65
CA GLN A 215 -2.97 13.16 15.40
C GLN A 215 -3.94 13.50 16.52
N LYS A 216 -5.24 13.23 16.36
CA LYS A 216 -6.23 13.44 17.43
C LYS A 216 -5.97 12.56 18.66
N PHE A 217 -5.50 11.33 18.46
CA PHE A 217 -5.30 10.35 19.52
C PHE A 217 -3.86 10.25 20.03
N LEU A 218 -2.89 10.74 19.28
CA LEU A 218 -1.46 10.74 19.61
C LEU A 218 -0.83 12.11 19.36
N PRO A 219 -1.41 13.21 19.89
CA PRO A 219 -0.93 14.57 19.63
C PRO A 219 0.50 14.82 20.14
N GLU A 220 0.99 13.97 21.04
CA GLU A 220 2.34 14.04 21.58
C GLU A 220 3.41 13.46 20.65
N LYS A 221 3.02 12.79 19.57
CA LYS A 221 3.95 12.16 18.62
C LYS A 221 4.23 13.07 17.42
N ALA A 222 5.36 12.85 16.78
CA ALA A 222 5.62 13.45 15.47
C ALA A 222 4.88 12.65 14.40
N HIS A 223 4.13 13.35 13.56
CA HIS A 223 3.37 12.78 12.43
C HIS A 223 3.85 13.38 11.12
N ALA A 224 3.88 12.59 10.08
CA ALA A 224 4.20 13.06 8.74
C ALA A 224 3.41 12.29 7.68
N LEU A 225 2.91 13.01 6.69
CA LEU A 225 2.34 12.43 5.49
C LEU A 225 3.48 11.96 4.59
N LEU A 226 3.49 10.68 4.24
CA LEU A 226 4.46 10.08 3.33
C LEU A 226 3.73 9.14 2.37
N TYR A 227 3.39 9.64 1.19
CA TYR A 227 2.79 8.82 0.15
C TYR A 227 3.75 7.71 -0.28
N PRO A 228 3.28 6.45 -0.42
CA PRO A 228 4.12 5.37 -0.93
C PRO A 228 4.52 5.64 -2.39
N ALA A 229 5.68 5.14 -2.80
CA ALA A 229 6.03 5.14 -4.20
C ALA A 229 5.02 4.32 -5.00
N GLY A 230 4.34 4.97 -5.94
CA GLY A 230 3.43 4.33 -6.88
C GLY A 230 4.19 3.58 -7.97
N PRO A 231 3.51 2.65 -8.68
CA PRO A 231 4.09 1.99 -9.82
C PRO A 231 4.32 2.98 -10.96
N GLU A 232 5.48 2.92 -11.60
CA GLU A 232 5.69 3.62 -12.86
C GLU A 232 4.83 2.98 -13.95
N THR A 233 4.27 3.79 -14.83
CA THR A 233 3.47 3.33 -15.96
C THR A 233 3.98 4.01 -17.22
N ALA A 234 4.18 3.24 -18.27
CA ALA A 234 4.68 3.74 -19.53
C ALA A 234 3.70 4.72 -20.19
N THR A 235 4.24 5.82 -20.71
CA THR A 235 3.49 6.73 -21.59
C THR A 235 3.68 6.28 -23.03
N GLY A 236 2.79 5.44 -23.54
CA GLY A 236 2.83 4.99 -24.94
C GLY A 236 2.19 5.99 -25.91
N PRO A 237 2.13 5.62 -27.20
CA PRO A 237 1.60 6.49 -28.27
C PRO A 237 0.09 6.75 -28.17
N GLY A 238 -0.59 6.08 -27.23
CA GLY A 238 -2.04 6.05 -27.16
C GLY A 238 -2.65 5.08 -28.16
N GLY A 239 -3.90 4.72 -27.91
CA GLY A 239 -4.66 3.82 -28.78
C GLY A 239 -6.17 4.02 -28.58
N PRO A 240 -7.01 3.22 -29.23
CA PRO A 240 -8.46 3.41 -29.19
C PRO A 240 -9.13 2.93 -27.91
N ASP A 241 -8.41 2.21 -27.04
CA ASP A 241 -9.01 1.51 -25.92
C ASP A 241 -9.43 2.45 -24.79
N ILE A 242 -10.50 2.09 -24.13
CA ILE A 242 -10.98 2.69 -22.88
C ILE A 242 -10.91 1.59 -21.84
N VAL A 243 -10.20 1.83 -20.71
CA VAL A 243 -9.88 0.73 -19.80
C VAL A 243 -10.36 0.97 -18.37
N ILE A 244 -10.76 -0.12 -17.73
CA ILE A 244 -10.88 -0.27 -16.28
C ILE A 244 -9.86 -1.33 -15.86
N VAL A 245 -8.92 -0.99 -14.99
CA VAL A 245 -8.00 -1.96 -14.40
C VAL A 245 -8.51 -2.37 -13.02
N ALA A 246 -8.74 -3.68 -12.82
CA ALA A 246 -9.34 -4.18 -11.58
C ALA A 246 -8.81 -5.58 -11.21
N SER A 247 -8.13 -5.70 -10.07
CA SER A 247 -7.74 -6.98 -9.49
C SER A 247 -8.89 -7.62 -8.70
N PHE A 248 -8.78 -8.92 -8.42
CA PHE A 248 -9.76 -9.66 -7.64
C PHE A 248 -9.75 -9.22 -6.17
N ASN A 249 -10.67 -8.36 -5.79
CA ASN A 249 -11.04 -8.06 -4.42
C ASN A 249 -12.49 -7.55 -4.37
N THR A 250 -13.09 -7.57 -3.19
CA THR A 250 -14.51 -7.23 -3.01
C THR A 250 -14.85 -5.83 -3.52
N ALA A 251 -14.04 -4.82 -3.17
CA ALA A 251 -14.27 -3.43 -3.57
C ALA A 251 -14.21 -3.24 -5.09
N ASN A 252 -13.27 -3.89 -5.76
CA ASN A 252 -13.18 -3.84 -7.23
C ASN A 252 -14.34 -4.57 -7.89
N ILE A 253 -14.76 -5.73 -7.36
CA ILE A 253 -15.90 -6.48 -7.88
C ILE A 253 -17.18 -5.64 -7.79
N GLU A 254 -17.45 -5.03 -6.63
CA GLU A 254 -18.60 -4.15 -6.43
C GLU A 254 -18.56 -2.93 -7.35
N SER A 255 -17.41 -2.32 -7.52
CA SER A 255 -17.20 -1.17 -8.39
C SER A 255 -17.44 -1.50 -9.87
N VAL A 256 -16.94 -2.65 -10.34
CA VAL A 256 -17.19 -3.10 -11.71
C VAL A 256 -18.67 -3.45 -11.91
N ILE A 257 -19.31 -4.13 -10.96
CA ILE A 257 -20.74 -4.44 -11.02
C ILE A 257 -21.57 -3.13 -11.07
N TRP A 258 -21.26 -2.16 -10.24
CA TRP A 258 -21.89 -0.84 -10.28
C TRP A 258 -21.75 -0.19 -11.67
N PHE A 259 -20.55 -0.19 -12.22
CA PHE A 259 -20.32 0.37 -13.56
C PHE A 259 -21.15 -0.35 -14.64
N LEU A 260 -21.20 -1.68 -14.62
CA LEU A 260 -21.94 -2.47 -15.61
C LEU A 260 -23.45 -2.31 -15.49
N ARG A 261 -23.99 -2.14 -14.26
CA ARG A 261 -25.43 -1.97 -14.00
C ARG A 261 -25.91 -0.56 -14.25
N GLU A 262 -25.18 0.40 -13.72
CA GLU A 262 -25.69 1.76 -13.62
C GLU A 262 -25.12 2.68 -14.73
N VAL A 263 -23.87 2.50 -15.14
CA VAL A 263 -23.21 3.40 -16.10
C VAL A 263 -23.28 2.88 -17.54
N ALA A 264 -22.89 1.63 -17.77
CA ALA A 264 -22.78 1.06 -19.11
C ALA A 264 -24.10 1.08 -19.93
N PRO A 265 -25.31 0.92 -19.34
CA PRO A 265 -26.56 1.03 -20.06
C PRO A 265 -26.81 2.40 -20.70
N HIS A 266 -26.21 3.47 -20.14
CA HIS A 266 -26.28 4.84 -20.61
C HIS A 266 -25.18 5.22 -21.62
N ALA A 267 -24.23 4.31 -21.90
CA ALA A 267 -23.11 4.50 -22.83
C ALA A 267 -22.98 3.33 -23.82
N LYS A 268 -24.09 2.92 -24.43
CA LYS A 268 -24.20 1.71 -25.30
C LYS A 268 -23.31 1.76 -26.54
N ASP A 269 -22.93 2.95 -26.99
CA ASP A 269 -22.09 3.22 -28.15
C ASP A 269 -20.58 3.18 -27.83
N VAL A 270 -20.22 2.93 -26.57
CA VAL A 270 -18.84 2.88 -26.11
C VAL A 270 -18.49 1.47 -25.62
N SER A 271 -17.39 0.93 -26.12
CA SER A 271 -16.83 -0.33 -25.63
C SER A 271 -15.72 -0.07 -24.64
N VAL A 272 -15.70 -0.83 -23.54
CA VAL A 272 -14.71 -0.70 -22.45
C VAL A 272 -13.98 -2.02 -22.29
N LYS A 273 -12.67 -1.97 -22.06
CA LYS A 273 -11.86 -3.13 -21.70
C LYS A 273 -11.67 -3.20 -20.18
N ILE A 274 -12.07 -4.31 -19.58
CA ILE A 274 -11.88 -4.59 -18.15
C ILE A 274 -10.72 -5.55 -18.01
N VAL A 275 -9.62 -5.05 -17.44
CA VAL A 275 -8.34 -5.74 -17.36
C VAL A 275 -8.05 -6.14 -15.92
N GLY A 276 -7.66 -7.38 -15.71
CA GLY A 276 -7.35 -7.98 -14.41
C GLY A 276 -8.23 -9.17 -14.10
N ASN A 277 -7.99 -9.83 -12.98
CA ASN A 277 -8.67 -11.06 -12.59
C ASN A 277 -10.00 -10.83 -11.83
N VAL A 278 -10.64 -9.68 -11.99
CA VAL A 278 -11.94 -9.34 -11.39
C VAL A 278 -13.10 -10.14 -11.98
N ASP A 279 -12.92 -10.66 -13.20
CA ASP A 279 -13.91 -11.39 -13.98
C ASP A 279 -14.57 -12.56 -13.23
N ALA A 280 -13.77 -13.37 -12.51
CA ALA A 280 -14.29 -14.48 -11.71
C ALA A 280 -15.25 -14.00 -10.60
N GLY A 281 -14.93 -12.88 -9.96
CA GLY A 281 -15.76 -12.27 -8.92
C GLY A 281 -17.06 -11.68 -9.46
N VAL A 282 -16.99 -10.99 -10.61
CA VAL A 282 -18.18 -10.43 -11.29
C VAL A 282 -19.08 -11.56 -11.78
N ARG A 283 -18.52 -12.60 -12.42
CA ARG A 283 -19.27 -13.78 -12.87
C ARG A 283 -20.02 -14.45 -11.72
N SER A 284 -19.41 -14.54 -10.53
CA SER A 284 -20.04 -15.16 -9.37
C SER A 284 -21.15 -14.31 -8.74
N ARG A 285 -21.00 -12.97 -8.69
CA ARG A 285 -21.92 -12.08 -7.97
C ARG A 285 -22.97 -11.40 -8.87
N ALA A 286 -22.70 -11.30 -10.16
CA ALA A 286 -23.53 -10.63 -11.17
C ALA A 286 -23.43 -11.36 -12.53
N PRO A 287 -23.93 -12.62 -12.63
CA PRO A 287 -23.78 -13.45 -13.82
C PRO A 287 -24.43 -12.86 -15.05
N ASP A 288 -25.56 -12.19 -14.91
CA ASP A 288 -26.30 -11.61 -16.07
C ASP A 288 -25.51 -10.43 -16.66
N GLU A 289 -24.95 -9.55 -15.83
CA GLU A 289 -24.08 -8.46 -16.28
C GLU A 289 -22.79 -9.01 -16.89
N PHE A 290 -22.21 -10.03 -16.29
CA PHE A 290 -21.02 -10.67 -16.84
C PHE A 290 -21.29 -11.22 -18.26
N GLU A 291 -22.32 -12.00 -18.48
CA GLU A 291 -22.64 -12.56 -19.80
C GLU A 291 -23.00 -11.45 -20.82
N LYS A 292 -23.72 -10.40 -20.38
CA LYS A 292 -24.06 -9.25 -21.24
C LYS A 292 -22.83 -8.49 -21.74
N TYR A 293 -21.82 -8.31 -20.90
CA TYR A 293 -20.59 -7.55 -21.20
C TYR A 293 -19.33 -8.43 -21.29
N LYS A 294 -19.49 -9.73 -21.54
CA LYS A 294 -18.42 -10.72 -21.53
C LYS A 294 -17.23 -10.37 -22.42
N SER A 295 -17.50 -9.77 -23.59
CA SER A 295 -16.45 -9.32 -24.52
C SER A 295 -15.59 -8.17 -24.00
N TRP A 296 -15.99 -7.50 -22.93
CA TRP A 296 -15.21 -6.42 -22.31
C TRP A 296 -14.13 -6.94 -21.37
N PHE A 297 -14.27 -8.15 -20.85
CA PHE A 297 -13.32 -8.74 -19.90
C PHE A 297 -12.15 -9.38 -20.65
N LEU A 298 -10.95 -8.83 -20.43
CA LEU A 298 -9.69 -9.38 -20.97
C LEU A 298 -9.04 -10.38 -20.01
N GLY A 299 -9.49 -10.44 -18.76
CA GLY A 299 -8.83 -11.22 -17.72
C GLY A 299 -7.48 -10.62 -17.31
N ARG A 300 -6.66 -11.46 -16.69
CA ARG A 300 -5.30 -11.08 -16.27
C ARG A 300 -4.40 -10.90 -17.51
N VAL A 301 -3.64 -9.83 -17.53
CA VAL A 301 -2.58 -9.56 -18.50
C VAL A 301 -1.22 -9.59 -17.82
N ASP A 302 -0.18 -9.98 -18.56
CA ASP A 302 1.19 -10.02 -18.04
C ASP A 302 1.88 -8.66 -18.16
N ASP A 303 1.50 -7.86 -19.15
CA ASP A 303 2.06 -6.53 -19.41
C ASP A 303 0.95 -5.46 -19.35
N LEU A 304 0.86 -4.78 -18.22
CA LEU A 304 -0.09 -3.69 -18.01
C LEU A 304 0.37 -2.40 -18.72
N ASP A 305 1.67 -2.21 -18.93
CA ASP A 305 2.20 -1.06 -19.66
C ASP A 305 1.77 -1.08 -21.12
N ALA A 306 1.73 -2.26 -21.76
CA ALA A 306 1.19 -2.42 -23.10
C ALA A 306 -0.30 -2.06 -23.17
N VAL A 307 -1.09 -2.37 -22.14
CA VAL A 307 -2.50 -1.97 -22.05
C VAL A 307 -2.61 -0.45 -21.99
N TYR A 308 -1.92 0.21 -21.06
CA TYR A 308 -1.94 1.66 -20.95
C TYR A 308 -1.38 2.35 -22.20
N ALA A 309 -0.38 1.76 -22.86
CA ALA A 309 0.17 2.29 -24.11
C ALA A 309 -0.85 2.32 -25.25
N ASN A 310 -1.80 1.37 -25.28
CA ASN A 310 -2.87 1.30 -26.29
C ASN A 310 -4.19 1.95 -25.83
N THR A 311 -4.17 2.73 -24.79
CA THR A 311 -5.36 3.33 -24.16
C THR A 311 -5.47 4.81 -24.49
N ARG A 312 -6.71 5.29 -24.64
CA ARG A 312 -7.06 6.72 -24.79
C ARG A 312 -7.66 7.34 -23.55
N LEU A 313 -8.27 6.52 -22.68
CA LEU A 313 -9.03 6.97 -21.52
C LEU A 313 -9.01 5.90 -20.43
N ALA A 314 -8.64 6.28 -19.22
CA ALA A 314 -8.71 5.44 -18.04
C ALA A 314 -10.01 5.74 -17.26
N LEU A 315 -10.74 4.68 -16.87
CA LEU A 315 -11.93 4.78 -16.05
C LEU A 315 -11.65 4.24 -14.64
N LEU A 316 -12.03 5.01 -13.65
CA LEU A 316 -11.86 4.68 -12.22
C LEU A 316 -13.23 4.71 -11.52
N PRO A 317 -14.12 3.74 -11.81
CA PRO A 317 -15.48 3.70 -11.27
C PRO A 317 -15.52 3.13 -9.84
N THR A 318 -14.60 3.54 -8.97
CA THR A 318 -14.42 2.96 -7.64
C THR A 318 -15.44 3.54 -6.67
N ILE A 319 -16.30 2.72 -6.07
CA ILE A 319 -17.34 3.14 -5.13
C ILE A 319 -17.09 2.68 -3.69
N SER A 320 -16.11 1.80 -3.48
CA SER A 320 -15.78 1.27 -2.15
C SER A 320 -14.29 0.95 -2.03
N GLY A 321 -13.85 0.69 -0.81
CA GLY A 321 -12.46 0.38 -0.47
C GLY A 321 -11.84 1.40 0.48
N SER A 322 -10.67 1.08 1.02
CA SER A 322 -9.88 1.91 1.95
C SER A 322 -8.49 2.20 1.40
N GLY A 323 -7.78 3.10 2.05
CA GLY A 323 -6.41 3.46 1.70
C GLY A 323 -6.28 4.11 0.32
N LEU A 324 -5.03 4.32 -0.11
CA LEU A 324 -4.69 4.88 -1.41
C LEU A 324 -4.87 3.84 -2.53
N SER A 325 -5.50 4.21 -3.62
CA SER A 325 -5.80 3.30 -4.74
C SER A 325 -4.63 3.19 -5.71
N ILE A 326 -3.93 2.06 -5.75
CA ILE A 326 -2.81 1.82 -6.67
C ILE A 326 -3.22 1.99 -8.15
N LYS A 327 -4.39 1.50 -8.55
CA LYS A 327 -4.89 1.68 -9.93
C LYS A 327 -5.13 3.16 -10.29
N THR A 328 -5.44 4.00 -9.30
CA THR A 328 -5.54 5.44 -9.49
C THR A 328 -4.16 6.03 -9.76
N LEU A 329 -3.14 5.62 -8.99
CA LEU A 329 -1.76 6.04 -9.22
C LEU A 329 -1.25 5.60 -10.59
N GLU A 330 -1.56 4.37 -11.03
CA GLU A 330 -1.22 3.87 -12.38
C GLU A 330 -1.87 4.71 -13.47
N ALA A 331 -3.15 5.06 -13.33
CA ALA A 331 -3.84 5.93 -14.28
C ALA A 331 -3.21 7.33 -14.35
N PHE A 332 -2.87 7.92 -13.22
CA PHE A 332 -2.19 9.22 -13.14
C PHE A 332 -0.77 9.15 -13.76
N ALA A 333 0.00 8.11 -13.44
CA ALA A 333 1.32 7.86 -14.00
C ALA A 333 1.29 7.69 -15.52
N SER A 334 0.24 7.09 -16.06
CA SER A 334 0.07 6.90 -17.50
C SER A 334 -0.12 8.20 -18.27
N GLY A 335 -0.53 9.28 -17.61
CA GLY A 335 -0.81 10.57 -18.21
C GLY A 335 -2.03 10.62 -19.12
N LEU A 336 -2.91 9.63 -19.02
CA LEU A 336 -4.17 9.57 -19.79
C LEU A 336 -5.21 10.53 -19.23
N PRO A 337 -6.19 10.97 -20.04
CA PRO A 337 -7.46 11.48 -19.52
C PRO A 337 -8.11 10.45 -18.59
N ILE A 338 -8.72 10.94 -17.52
CA ILE A 338 -9.30 10.10 -16.46
C ILE A 338 -10.74 10.51 -16.21
N ILE A 339 -11.65 9.53 -16.11
CA ILE A 339 -12.98 9.72 -15.54
C ILE A 339 -13.05 8.87 -14.28
N ALA A 340 -13.32 9.51 -13.14
CA ALA A 340 -13.26 8.89 -11.83
C ALA A 340 -14.51 9.22 -10.99
N THR A 341 -14.84 8.37 -10.05
CA THR A 341 -15.70 8.73 -8.92
C THR A 341 -14.89 9.50 -7.89
N THR A 342 -15.53 10.27 -7.04
CA THR A 342 -14.89 10.91 -5.87
C THR A 342 -14.12 9.89 -5.04
N HIS A 343 -14.70 8.71 -4.81
CA HIS A 343 -14.08 7.65 -4.01
C HIS A 343 -12.81 7.07 -4.65
N ALA A 344 -12.67 7.15 -5.98
CA ALA A 344 -11.44 6.70 -6.65
C ALA A 344 -10.21 7.54 -6.29
N LEU A 345 -10.40 8.81 -5.93
CA LEU A 345 -9.33 9.75 -5.55
C LEU A 345 -9.09 9.81 -4.04
N ARG A 346 -9.71 8.91 -3.26
CA ARG A 346 -9.49 8.87 -1.81
C ARG A 346 -8.01 8.73 -1.46
N GLY A 347 -7.59 9.40 -0.42
CA GLY A 347 -6.20 9.44 0.03
C GLY A 347 -5.28 10.34 -0.80
N MET A 348 -5.82 11.01 -1.83
CA MET A 348 -5.12 12.06 -2.59
C MET A 348 -5.61 13.44 -2.12
N SER A 349 -4.79 14.48 -2.30
CA SER A 349 -5.23 15.85 -1.98
C SER A 349 -6.40 16.28 -2.86
N ALA A 350 -7.20 17.24 -2.38
CA ALA A 350 -8.33 17.79 -3.13
C ALA A 350 -7.92 18.38 -4.50
N GLU A 351 -6.66 18.78 -4.64
CA GLU A 351 -6.07 19.27 -5.89
C GLU A 351 -6.18 18.24 -7.03
N ALA A 352 -6.06 16.93 -6.71
CA ALA A 352 -6.12 15.86 -7.70
C ALA A 352 -7.43 15.86 -8.50
N ALA A 353 -8.54 16.23 -7.87
CA ALA A 353 -9.86 16.31 -8.51
C ALA A 353 -10.04 17.51 -9.45
N ALA A 354 -9.20 18.54 -9.32
CA ALA A 354 -9.25 19.77 -10.10
C ALA A 354 -8.26 19.81 -11.28
N LEU A 355 -7.50 18.74 -11.49
CA LEU A 355 -6.48 18.68 -12.54
C LEU A 355 -7.12 18.62 -13.93
N GLU A 356 -6.50 19.32 -14.89
CA GLU A 356 -6.87 19.23 -16.29
C GLU A 356 -6.79 17.79 -16.80
N GLY A 357 -7.83 17.32 -17.48
CA GLY A 357 -7.93 15.93 -17.96
C GLY A 357 -8.44 14.93 -16.95
N VAL A 358 -8.76 15.35 -15.73
CA VAL A 358 -9.43 14.53 -14.69
C VAL A 358 -10.87 15.00 -14.53
N VAL A 359 -11.82 14.13 -14.80
CA VAL A 359 -13.26 14.38 -14.64
C VAL A 359 -13.77 13.55 -13.48
N VAL A 360 -14.28 14.21 -12.43
CA VAL A 360 -14.80 13.51 -11.23
C VAL A 360 -16.32 13.58 -11.22
N VAL A 361 -16.96 12.41 -11.21
CA VAL A 361 -18.42 12.28 -11.33
C VAL A 361 -18.90 11.02 -10.61
N ASP A 362 -19.85 11.17 -9.70
CA ASP A 362 -20.42 10.05 -8.94
C ASP A 362 -21.75 9.54 -9.51
N GLU A 363 -22.53 10.44 -10.15
CA GLU A 363 -23.83 10.08 -10.73
C GLU A 363 -23.66 9.25 -12.01
N PRO A 364 -24.32 8.08 -12.14
CA PRO A 364 -24.12 7.15 -13.25
C PRO A 364 -24.35 7.75 -14.64
N GLU A 365 -25.45 8.52 -14.80
CA GLU A 365 -25.78 9.14 -16.09
C GLU A 365 -24.77 10.22 -16.47
N ALA A 366 -24.28 11.00 -15.48
CA ALA A 366 -23.24 11.99 -15.70
C ALA A 366 -21.90 11.33 -16.02
N PHE A 367 -21.56 10.22 -15.38
CA PHE A 367 -20.37 9.41 -15.70
C PHE A 367 -20.43 8.88 -17.13
N ALA A 368 -21.58 8.31 -17.53
CA ALA A 368 -21.81 7.85 -18.89
C ALA A 368 -21.76 8.97 -19.94
N ARG A 369 -22.25 10.17 -19.62
CA ARG A 369 -22.14 11.34 -20.49
C ARG A 369 -20.68 11.76 -20.67
N ALA A 370 -19.93 11.90 -19.59
CA ALA A 370 -18.50 12.24 -19.62
C ALA A 370 -17.72 11.17 -20.43
N LEU A 371 -18.04 9.89 -20.24
CA LEU A 371 -17.45 8.78 -21.00
C LEU A 371 -17.68 8.93 -22.51
N ARG A 372 -18.91 9.17 -22.94
CA ARG A 372 -19.26 9.35 -24.38
C ARG A 372 -18.59 10.59 -24.99
N GLU A 373 -18.52 11.69 -24.24
CA GLU A 373 -17.89 12.93 -24.70
C GLU A 373 -16.38 12.74 -24.86
N THR A 374 -15.71 12.21 -23.84
CA THR A 374 -14.25 11.97 -23.87
C THR A 374 -13.87 10.92 -24.91
N ALA A 375 -14.70 9.88 -25.11
CA ALA A 375 -14.47 8.84 -26.10
C ALA A 375 -14.48 9.38 -27.56
N LYS A 376 -15.11 10.51 -27.84
CA LYS A 376 -15.11 11.17 -29.15
C LYS A 376 -13.90 12.06 -29.40
N GLY A 377 -13.19 12.43 -28.34
CA GLY A 377 -12.02 13.28 -28.42
C GLY A 377 -10.85 12.63 -29.17
N PRO A 378 -9.77 13.36 -29.43
CA PRO A 378 -8.57 12.79 -30.05
C PRO A 378 -7.88 11.77 -29.13
N ILE A 379 -7.17 10.83 -29.73
CA ILE A 379 -6.29 9.93 -28.98
C ILE A 379 -5.08 10.76 -28.49
N PRO A 380 -4.76 10.75 -27.18
CA PRO A 380 -3.65 11.55 -26.66
C PRO A 380 -2.32 11.00 -27.19
N THR A 381 -1.49 11.87 -27.69
CA THR A 381 -0.10 11.53 -28.10
C THR A 381 0.79 11.29 -26.91
N THR A 382 1.94 10.62 -27.10
CA THR A 382 2.95 10.43 -26.06
C THR A 382 3.36 11.77 -25.42
N ALA A 383 3.59 12.82 -26.22
CA ALA A 383 3.98 14.13 -25.72
C ALA A 383 2.89 14.77 -24.83
N GLN A 384 1.61 14.65 -25.23
CA GLN A 384 0.50 15.16 -24.44
C GLN A 384 0.35 14.40 -23.11
N ARG A 385 0.52 13.07 -23.13
CA ARG A 385 0.50 12.24 -21.92
C ARG A 385 1.66 12.59 -20.98
N GLN A 386 2.88 12.76 -21.50
CA GLN A 386 4.04 13.18 -20.72
C GLN A 386 3.89 14.57 -20.10
N ALA A 387 3.20 15.47 -20.77
CA ALA A 387 2.95 16.85 -20.31
C ALA A 387 1.63 16.99 -19.52
N SER A 388 0.88 15.91 -19.29
CA SER A 388 -0.43 16.02 -18.64
C SER A 388 -0.34 16.42 -17.17
N ALA A 389 -1.34 17.15 -16.68
CA ALA A 389 -1.42 17.55 -15.28
C ALA A 389 -1.49 16.36 -14.32
N ALA A 390 -2.19 15.26 -14.71
CA ALA A 390 -2.26 14.05 -13.92
C ALA A 390 -0.87 13.40 -13.73
N ARG A 391 -0.06 13.30 -14.81
CA ARG A 391 1.30 12.78 -14.71
C ARG A 391 2.22 13.68 -13.89
N ALA A 392 2.16 14.99 -14.11
CA ALA A 392 2.95 15.94 -13.32
C ALA A 392 2.64 15.83 -11.82
N TYR A 393 1.37 15.67 -11.47
CA TYR A 393 0.93 15.45 -10.09
C TYR A 393 1.45 14.11 -9.54
N TYR A 394 1.39 13.02 -10.32
CA TYR A 394 1.98 11.73 -9.94
C TYR A 394 3.49 11.85 -9.70
N GLU A 395 4.23 12.46 -10.61
CA GLU A 395 5.67 12.62 -10.49
C GLU A 395 6.09 13.46 -9.27
N ALA A 396 5.30 14.48 -8.94
CA ALA A 396 5.56 15.34 -7.79
C ALA A 396 5.31 14.65 -6.44
N ASN A 397 4.31 13.74 -6.36
CA ASN A 397 3.81 13.21 -5.10
C ASN A 397 4.04 11.71 -4.91
N PHE A 398 4.01 10.90 -5.98
CA PHE A 398 3.95 9.43 -5.90
C PHE A 398 5.06 8.71 -6.65
N SER A 399 5.92 9.40 -7.42
CA SER A 399 7.06 8.76 -8.04
C SER A 399 8.06 8.27 -6.98
N LEU A 400 8.89 7.28 -7.32
CA LEU A 400 9.97 6.84 -6.43
C LEU A 400 10.87 8.02 -6.04
N ARG A 401 11.17 8.91 -6.97
CA ARG A 401 11.97 10.12 -6.71
C ARG A 401 11.30 11.08 -5.72
N ALA A 402 9.98 11.27 -5.81
CA ALA A 402 9.23 12.06 -4.84
C ALA A 402 9.25 11.39 -3.45
N TYR A 403 9.07 10.08 -3.42
CA TYR A 403 9.17 9.29 -2.20
C TYR A 403 10.56 9.43 -1.54
N GLU A 404 11.63 9.23 -2.30
CA GLU A 404 13.02 9.39 -1.83
C GLU A 404 13.24 10.77 -1.22
N ARG A 405 12.88 11.82 -1.94
CA ARG A 405 13.02 13.21 -1.48
C ARG A 405 12.31 13.43 -0.15
N ASN A 406 11.04 13.04 -0.05
CA ASN A 406 10.22 13.24 1.13
C ASN A 406 10.72 12.40 2.31
N LEU A 407 11.02 11.12 2.09
CA LEU A 407 11.57 10.22 3.10
C LEU A 407 12.88 10.77 3.69
N ALA A 408 13.83 11.16 2.85
CA ALA A 408 15.11 11.72 3.30
C ALA A 408 14.90 12.96 4.17
N SER A 409 14.04 13.88 3.73
CA SER A 409 13.73 15.11 4.44
C SER A 409 13.12 14.85 5.83
N LEU A 410 12.19 13.89 5.93
CA LEU A 410 11.46 13.59 7.15
C LEU A 410 12.31 12.82 8.18
N VAL A 411 13.20 11.93 7.72
CA VAL A 411 14.02 11.07 8.61
C VAL A 411 15.36 11.72 9.00
N ALA A 412 15.94 12.56 8.15
CA ALA A 412 17.23 13.19 8.43
C ALA A 412 17.35 13.87 9.81
N PRO A 413 16.30 14.51 10.36
CA PRO A 413 16.33 15.07 11.72
C PRO A 413 16.45 14.01 12.83
N LEU A 414 15.88 12.81 12.62
CA LEU A 414 15.98 11.70 13.59
C LEU A 414 17.41 11.17 13.68
N LEU A 415 18.09 11.00 12.54
CA LEU A 415 19.48 10.58 12.49
C LEU A 415 20.46 11.55 13.15
N ALA A 416 20.10 12.84 13.22
CA ALA A 416 20.91 13.86 13.88
C ALA A 416 20.83 13.76 15.41
N ARG A 417 19.80 13.14 15.98
CA ARG A 417 19.57 12.99 17.43
C ARG A 417 20.18 11.69 18.00
N SER A 418 20.43 10.69 17.13
CA SER A 418 21.06 9.44 17.53
C SER A 418 22.57 9.68 17.79
N ARG A 419 22.95 9.89 19.05
CA ARG A 419 24.33 9.87 19.53
C ARG A 419 24.46 8.92 20.70
#